data_eff28627341978a20d88354d81b40292
#
_entry.id   eff28627341978a20d88354d81b40292
#
_cell.length_a   1.000
_cell.length_b   1.000
_cell.length_c   1.000
_cell.angle_alpha   90.00
_cell.angle_beta   90.00
_cell.angle_gamma   90.00
#
_symmetry.space_group_name_H-M   'P 1'
#
loop_
_entity.id
_entity.type
_entity.pdbx_description
1 polymer ?
#
loop_
_entity_poly.entity_id
_entity_poly.type
_entity_poly.pdbx_seq_one_letter_code
_entity_poly.pdbx_strand_id
1 'polypeptide(L)'
;MVNVTLKEVKLANDETLTYRERDGGEIKVLLIHGNMTSSKHWDLVLENLDAKYKLYAVDLRGFGGSTYNNLVMSIKDFSDDVKLFVDEIGLKDFAVVGWSTGGAVAMQFVADYPGYANKLILLASESTRGYPFDGKLNENDEPRRFALHEEIKRDVTKTIPVQTAYDTNNTELLKLIWNAVIYTHNQPAPELYDAYVQDMRTQRNLAEVHHSNNTFNISHHHNGLVEGNGKVDDITVPVLVLSGDRDFVVTGDMTKELLEDLGEKARFIELKNCGHSPLMDDLPQLVNAITQFIDSDV
;
A
#
# COMPACT_ATOMS: atom_id res chain seq x y z
N MET A 1 16.30 -17.22 -14.67
CA MET A 1 15.23 -16.21 -14.58
C MET A 1 14.22 -16.72 -13.55
N VAL A 2 13.82 -15.90 -12.63
CA VAL A 2 12.77 -16.22 -11.65
C VAL A 2 11.44 -16.31 -12.40
N ASN A 3 10.66 -17.36 -12.15
CA ASN A 3 9.37 -17.54 -12.80
C ASN A 3 8.29 -16.85 -11.96
N VAL A 4 7.76 -15.74 -12.46
CA VAL A 4 6.61 -15.04 -11.89
C VAL A 4 5.40 -15.30 -12.77
N THR A 5 4.33 -15.85 -12.19
CA THR A 5 3.10 -16.20 -12.89
C THR A 5 1.98 -15.25 -12.49
N LEU A 6 1.28 -14.68 -13.45
CA LEU A 6 0.06 -13.92 -13.24
C LEU A 6 -1.13 -14.91 -13.13
N LYS A 7 -1.89 -14.79 -12.06
CA LYS A 7 -3.03 -15.68 -11.75
C LYS A 7 -4.25 -14.85 -11.36
N GLU A 8 -5.40 -15.49 -11.35
CA GLU A 8 -6.67 -14.91 -10.92
C GLU A 8 -7.36 -15.83 -9.92
N VAL A 9 -8.12 -15.27 -9.01
CA VAL A 9 -8.94 -15.99 -8.06
C VAL A 9 -10.28 -15.27 -7.87
N LYS A 10 -11.38 -16.01 -7.98
CA LYS A 10 -12.72 -15.50 -7.71
C LYS A 10 -13.02 -15.59 -6.22
N LEU A 11 -13.46 -14.46 -5.66
CA LEU A 11 -13.83 -14.34 -4.26
C LEU A 11 -15.34 -14.60 -4.04
N ALA A 12 -15.72 -14.90 -2.80
CA ALA A 12 -17.10 -15.13 -2.42
C ALA A 12 -18.01 -13.87 -2.51
N ASN A 13 -17.43 -12.68 -2.60
CA ASN A 13 -18.13 -11.39 -2.74
C ASN A 13 -18.28 -10.93 -4.20
N ASP A 14 -18.15 -11.85 -5.17
CA ASP A 14 -18.24 -11.62 -6.62
C ASP A 14 -17.11 -10.79 -7.22
N GLU A 15 -16.06 -10.46 -6.46
CA GLU A 15 -14.84 -9.91 -7.02
C GLU A 15 -13.92 -11.04 -7.53
N THR A 16 -13.09 -10.70 -8.51
CA THR A 16 -11.97 -11.53 -8.95
C THR A 16 -10.71 -10.74 -8.73
N LEU A 17 -9.80 -11.26 -7.93
CA LEU A 17 -8.48 -10.64 -7.74
C LEU A 17 -7.44 -11.29 -8.62
N THR A 18 -6.65 -10.45 -9.27
CA THR A 18 -5.44 -10.85 -9.99
C THR A 18 -4.26 -10.79 -9.02
N TYR A 19 -3.30 -11.67 -9.16
CA TYR A 19 -2.10 -11.65 -8.35
C TYR A 19 -0.90 -12.24 -9.10
N ARG A 20 0.29 -11.81 -8.72
CA ARG A 20 1.55 -12.39 -9.15
C ARG A 20 2.03 -13.38 -8.11
N GLU A 21 2.35 -14.59 -8.55
CA GLU A 21 2.96 -15.62 -7.73
C GLU A 21 4.37 -15.92 -8.23
N ARG A 22 5.33 -15.86 -7.32
CA ARG A 22 6.67 -16.35 -7.55
C ARG A 22 6.89 -17.60 -6.71
N ASP A 23 7.13 -18.73 -7.36
CA ASP A 23 7.49 -19.96 -6.66
C ASP A 23 8.81 -19.81 -5.89
N GLY A 24 8.92 -20.54 -4.79
CA GLY A 24 10.06 -20.49 -3.88
C GLY A 24 10.00 -21.61 -2.84
N GLY A 25 10.75 -21.40 -1.74
CA GLY A 25 10.77 -22.34 -0.60
C GLY A 25 9.53 -22.25 0.30
N GLU A 26 9.73 -22.59 1.56
CA GLU A 26 8.63 -22.74 2.52
C GLU A 26 8.14 -21.43 3.15
N ILE A 27 8.98 -20.38 3.17
CA ILE A 27 8.66 -19.10 3.80
C ILE A 27 7.78 -18.29 2.86
N LYS A 28 6.55 -18.00 3.28
CA LYS A 28 5.55 -17.32 2.45
C LYS A 28 5.52 -15.83 2.78
N VAL A 29 5.40 -15.00 1.74
CA VAL A 29 5.29 -13.54 1.89
C VAL A 29 4.16 -13.03 1.00
N LEU A 30 3.24 -12.26 1.59
CA LEU A 30 2.20 -11.53 0.88
C LEU A 30 2.60 -10.06 0.74
N LEU A 31 2.57 -9.54 -0.49
CA LEU A 31 2.91 -8.16 -0.83
C LEU A 31 1.63 -7.40 -1.21
N ILE A 32 1.33 -6.31 -0.51
CA ILE A 32 0.17 -5.45 -0.73
C ILE A 32 0.65 -4.08 -1.20
N HIS A 33 0.24 -3.68 -2.40
CA HIS A 33 0.67 -2.43 -3.05
C HIS A 33 -0.04 -1.19 -2.49
N GLY A 34 0.48 -0.01 -2.82
CA GLY A 34 -0.08 1.29 -2.45
C GLY A 34 -1.10 1.84 -3.45
N ASN A 35 -1.54 3.08 -3.21
CA ASN A 35 -2.39 3.83 -4.14
C ASN A 35 -1.65 4.11 -5.45
N MET A 36 -2.36 4.21 -6.57
CA MET A 36 -1.83 4.44 -7.92
C MET A 36 -0.84 3.37 -8.41
N THR A 37 -0.88 2.17 -7.84
CA THR A 37 -0.01 1.05 -8.20
C THR A 37 -0.80 -0.25 -8.25
N SER A 38 -0.18 -1.33 -8.69
CA SER A 38 -0.70 -2.70 -8.57
C SER A 38 0.43 -3.64 -8.12
N SER A 39 0.18 -4.94 -8.13
CA SER A 39 1.22 -5.96 -7.92
C SER A 39 2.40 -5.84 -8.89
N LYS A 40 2.21 -5.15 -10.03
CA LYS A 40 3.25 -4.86 -11.01
C LYS A 40 4.43 -4.09 -10.41
N HIS A 41 4.18 -3.17 -9.49
CA HIS A 41 5.21 -2.36 -8.85
C HIS A 41 6.07 -3.14 -7.83
N TRP A 42 5.72 -4.39 -7.55
CA TRP A 42 6.54 -5.32 -6.77
C TRP A 42 7.53 -6.14 -7.61
N ASP A 43 7.61 -5.93 -8.93
CA ASP A 43 8.47 -6.70 -9.85
C ASP A 43 9.90 -6.85 -9.33
N LEU A 44 10.52 -5.74 -8.92
CA LEU A 44 11.90 -5.76 -8.44
C LEU A 44 12.07 -6.57 -7.16
N VAL A 45 11.09 -6.54 -6.26
CA VAL A 45 11.10 -7.37 -5.04
C VAL A 45 10.87 -8.84 -5.39
N LEU A 46 9.92 -9.13 -6.29
CA LEU A 46 9.65 -10.48 -6.77
C LEU A 46 10.90 -11.12 -7.41
N GLU A 47 11.70 -10.33 -8.11
CA GLU A 47 12.90 -10.81 -8.81
C GLU A 47 14.12 -10.94 -7.89
N ASN A 48 14.21 -10.15 -6.81
CA ASN A 48 15.43 -10.00 -6.01
C ASN A 48 15.38 -10.60 -4.61
N LEU A 49 14.20 -10.92 -4.05
CA LEU A 49 14.14 -11.68 -2.82
C LEU A 49 14.66 -13.11 -3.02
N ASP A 50 15.35 -13.65 -2.01
CA ASP A 50 15.92 -14.99 -2.04
C ASP A 50 14.89 -16.06 -2.43
N ALA A 51 15.35 -17.11 -3.10
CA ALA A 51 14.50 -18.21 -3.59
C ALA A 51 13.87 -19.06 -2.46
N LYS A 52 14.33 -18.91 -1.21
CA LYS A 52 13.70 -19.55 -0.04
C LYS A 52 12.30 -19.00 0.28
N TYR A 53 11.96 -17.82 -0.26
CA TYR A 53 10.64 -17.22 -0.10
C TYR A 53 9.72 -17.57 -1.25
N LYS A 54 8.49 -17.96 -0.95
CA LYS A 54 7.38 -18.01 -1.90
C LYS A 54 6.58 -16.71 -1.79
N LEU A 55 6.44 -15.99 -2.90
CA LEU A 55 5.91 -14.62 -2.89
C LEU A 55 4.55 -14.57 -3.60
N TYR A 56 3.66 -13.79 -3.02
CA TYR A 56 2.34 -13.46 -3.57
C TYR A 56 2.18 -11.95 -3.56
N ALA A 57 1.94 -11.33 -4.71
CA ALA A 57 1.65 -9.91 -4.82
C ALA A 57 0.26 -9.74 -5.41
N VAL A 58 -0.69 -9.25 -4.61
CA VAL A 58 -2.10 -9.14 -4.99
C VAL A 58 -2.37 -7.77 -5.62
N ASP A 59 -3.22 -7.72 -6.66
CA ASP A 59 -3.88 -6.49 -7.10
C ASP A 59 -5.11 -6.29 -6.23
N LEU A 60 -5.19 -5.20 -5.47
CA LEU A 60 -6.37 -4.87 -4.70
C LEU A 60 -7.57 -4.60 -5.63
N ARG A 61 -8.79 -4.75 -5.13
CA ARG A 61 -10.03 -4.45 -5.88
C ARG A 61 -9.96 -3.08 -6.53
N GLY A 62 -10.25 -3.01 -7.84
CA GLY A 62 -10.21 -1.77 -8.60
C GLY A 62 -8.82 -1.34 -9.09
N PHE A 63 -7.79 -2.19 -8.92
CA PHE A 63 -6.44 -1.96 -9.43
C PHE A 63 -6.00 -3.12 -10.33
N GLY A 64 -5.02 -2.88 -11.18
CA GLY A 64 -4.41 -3.90 -12.02
C GLY A 64 -5.44 -4.69 -12.81
N GLY A 65 -5.34 -6.01 -12.75
CA GLY A 65 -6.28 -6.94 -13.38
C GLY A 65 -7.50 -7.29 -12.53
N SER A 66 -7.56 -6.87 -11.25
CA SER A 66 -8.67 -7.17 -10.35
C SER A 66 -9.95 -6.45 -10.75
N THR A 67 -11.11 -7.07 -10.53
CA THR A 67 -12.41 -6.46 -10.83
C THR A 67 -12.75 -5.29 -9.88
N TYR A 68 -13.79 -4.54 -10.21
CA TYR A 68 -14.34 -3.48 -9.36
C TYR A 68 -15.87 -3.50 -9.48
N ASN A 69 -16.49 -4.54 -8.93
CA ASN A 69 -17.93 -4.77 -9.00
C ASN A 69 -18.66 -4.08 -7.85
N ASN A 70 -18.00 -4.00 -6.69
CA ASN A 70 -18.53 -3.37 -5.48
C ASN A 70 -17.66 -2.18 -5.07
N LEU A 71 -18.27 -1.07 -4.69
CA LEU A 71 -17.54 0.11 -4.22
C LEU A 71 -16.71 -0.20 -2.98
N VAL A 72 -15.53 0.40 -2.92
CA VAL A 72 -14.69 0.46 -1.74
C VAL A 72 -14.92 1.81 -1.06
N MET A 73 -15.20 1.82 0.22
CA MET A 73 -15.40 3.06 0.98
C MET A 73 -14.58 3.12 2.27
N SER A 74 -13.81 2.05 2.55
CA SER A 74 -12.95 1.95 3.73
C SER A 74 -11.74 1.04 3.48
N ILE A 75 -10.69 1.21 4.25
CA ILE A 75 -9.55 0.27 4.28
C ILE A 75 -10.00 -1.14 4.67
N LYS A 76 -11.07 -1.23 5.48
CA LYS A 76 -11.63 -2.53 5.86
C LYS A 76 -12.13 -3.32 4.64
N ASP A 77 -12.71 -2.68 3.64
CA ASP A 77 -13.21 -3.38 2.43
C ASP A 77 -12.06 -4.09 1.69
N PHE A 78 -10.90 -3.45 1.60
CA PHE A 78 -9.69 -4.07 1.05
C PHE A 78 -9.15 -5.20 1.93
N SER A 79 -9.16 -5.00 3.25
CA SER A 79 -8.74 -6.01 4.22
C SER A 79 -9.61 -7.27 4.13
N ASP A 80 -10.93 -7.09 3.99
CA ASP A 80 -11.87 -8.20 3.83
C ASP A 80 -11.63 -8.95 2.52
N ASP A 81 -11.31 -8.25 1.42
CA ASP A 81 -10.90 -8.89 0.16
C ASP A 81 -9.60 -9.69 0.30
N VAL A 82 -8.60 -9.14 1.00
CA VAL A 82 -7.36 -9.86 1.29
C VAL A 82 -7.65 -11.12 2.11
N LYS A 83 -8.58 -11.05 3.07
CA LYS A 83 -9.01 -12.23 3.85
C LYS A 83 -9.63 -13.31 2.95
N LEU A 84 -10.56 -12.92 2.08
CA LEU A 84 -11.16 -13.85 1.13
C LEU A 84 -10.10 -14.44 0.18
N PHE A 85 -9.18 -13.60 -0.30
CA PHE A 85 -8.08 -14.00 -1.17
C PHE A 85 -7.19 -15.08 -0.52
N VAL A 86 -6.71 -14.86 0.70
CA VAL A 86 -5.82 -15.81 1.38
C VAL A 86 -6.54 -17.11 1.71
N ASP A 87 -7.84 -17.07 1.98
CA ASP A 87 -8.65 -18.27 2.18
C ASP A 87 -8.76 -19.09 0.89
N GLU A 88 -9.11 -18.46 -0.24
CA GLU A 88 -9.30 -19.15 -1.52
C GLU A 88 -8.01 -19.81 -2.03
N ILE A 89 -6.84 -19.17 -1.83
CA ILE A 89 -5.55 -19.77 -2.22
C ILE A 89 -4.93 -20.66 -1.14
N GLY A 90 -5.58 -20.80 0.02
CA GLY A 90 -5.09 -21.59 1.15
C GLY A 90 -3.83 -21.05 1.79
N LEU A 91 -3.60 -19.71 1.76
CA LEU A 91 -2.41 -19.07 2.30
C LEU A 91 -2.53 -18.86 3.80
N LYS A 92 -1.62 -19.44 4.56
CA LYS A 92 -1.51 -19.30 6.02
C LYS A 92 -0.06 -19.25 6.43
N ASP A 93 0.20 -18.69 7.61
CA ASP A 93 1.52 -18.60 8.21
C ASP A 93 2.51 -17.92 7.26
N PHE A 94 2.27 -16.62 7.04
CA PHE A 94 3.04 -15.79 6.11
C PHE A 94 3.42 -14.46 6.76
N ALA A 95 4.51 -13.87 6.28
CA ALA A 95 4.79 -12.46 6.52
C ALA A 95 3.98 -11.59 5.55
N VAL A 96 3.39 -10.49 6.01
CA VAL A 96 2.71 -9.53 5.14
C VAL A 96 3.52 -8.24 5.05
N VAL A 97 3.74 -7.76 3.82
CA VAL A 97 4.41 -6.49 3.52
C VAL A 97 3.39 -5.56 2.87
N GLY A 98 3.11 -4.43 3.50
CA GLY A 98 2.25 -3.40 2.93
C GLY A 98 3.04 -2.13 2.62
N TRP A 99 2.90 -1.61 1.39
CA TRP A 99 3.51 -0.36 0.96
C TRP A 99 2.46 0.76 0.92
N SER A 100 2.72 1.91 1.59
CA SER A 100 1.84 3.08 1.58
C SER A 100 0.42 2.70 2.06
N THR A 101 -0.63 2.96 1.29
CA THR A 101 -2.02 2.48 1.52
C THR A 101 -2.07 0.97 1.80
N GLY A 102 -1.22 0.18 1.12
CA GLY A 102 -1.11 -1.26 1.40
C GLY A 102 -0.68 -1.57 2.82
N GLY A 103 0.03 -0.66 3.49
CA GLY A 103 0.36 -0.75 4.91
C GLY A 103 -0.87 -0.61 5.80
N ALA A 104 -1.77 0.34 5.50
CA ALA A 104 -3.05 0.46 6.20
C ALA A 104 -3.92 -0.79 6.01
N VAL A 105 -3.98 -1.35 4.78
CA VAL A 105 -4.67 -2.61 4.49
C VAL A 105 -4.06 -3.77 5.28
N ALA A 106 -2.73 -3.87 5.32
CA ALA A 106 -2.04 -4.91 6.07
C ALA A 106 -2.27 -4.81 7.58
N MET A 107 -2.24 -3.59 8.15
CA MET A 107 -2.55 -3.35 9.57
C MET A 107 -3.99 -3.76 9.89
N GLN A 108 -4.96 -3.33 9.09
CA GLN A 108 -6.36 -3.70 9.28
C GLN A 108 -6.56 -5.20 9.17
N PHE A 109 -5.91 -5.87 8.19
CA PHE A 109 -5.98 -7.30 8.00
C PHE A 109 -5.44 -8.08 9.22
N VAL A 110 -4.27 -7.69 9.72
CA VAL A 110 -3.65 -8.37 10.87
C VAL A 110 -4.48 -8.18 12.13
N ALA A 111 -5.05 -6.99 12.33
CA ALA A 111 -5.92 -6.71 13.48
C ALA A 111 -7.25 -7.46 13.41
N ASP A 112 -7.91 -7.52 12.24
CA ASP A 112 -9.22 -8.15 12.10
C ASP A 112 -9.15 -9.68 12.01
N TYR A 113 -8.02 -10.23 11.52
CA TYR A 113 -7.87 -11.65 11.21
C TYR A 113 -6.60 -12.25 11.85
N PRO A 114 -6.54 -12.34 13.19
CA PRO A 114 -5.38 -12.90 13.87
C PRO A 114 -5.13 -14.37 13.49
N GLY A 115 -3.86 -14.77 13.48
CA GLY A 115 -3.43 -16.14 13.17
C GLY A 115 -3.24 -16.47 11.67
N TYR A 116 -3.41 -15.51 10.77
CA TYR A 116 -3.04 -15.65 9.36
C TYR A 116 -1.60 -15.24 9.10
N ALA A 117 -1.26 -14.00 9.42
CA ALA A 117 0.11 -13.50 9.32
C ALA A 117 0.89 -13.76 10.61
N ASN A 118 2.18 -14.07 10.47
CA ASN A 118 3.11 -14.24 11.58
C ASN A 118 4.03 -13.02 11.80
N LYS A 119 4.17 -12.15 10.79
CA LYS A 119 4.93 -10.88 10.84
C LYS A 119 4.26 -9.84 9.97
N LEU A 120 4.39 -8.57 10.38
CA LEU A 120 3.89 -7.40 9.64
C LEU A 120 5.06 -6.48 9.28
N ILE A 121 5.18 -6.11 8.00
CA ILE A 121 6.19 -5.17 7.51
C ILE A 121 5.47 -4.00 6.85
N LEU A 122 5.71 -2.81 7.35
CA LEU A 122 5.10 -1.55 6.93
C LEU A 122 6.15 -0.72 6.19
N LEU A 123 6.07 -0.69 4.86
CA LEU A 123 6.99 0.04 3.99
C LEU A 123 6.38 1.38 3.61
N ALA A 124 7.00 2.49 4.02
CA ALA A 124 6.50 3.84 3.75
C ALA A 124 4.97 3.92 3.96
N SER A 125 4.51 3.31 5.06
CA SER A 125 3.09 3.08 5.36
C SER A 125 2.42 4.33 5.89
N GLU A 126 1.15 4.49 5.57
CA GLU A 126 0.29 5.43 6.27
C GLU A 126 0.31 5.19 7.79
N SER A 127 -0.04 6.25 8.55
CA SER A 127 -0.21 6.17 10.00
C SER A 127 -1.39 5.26 10.38
N THR A 128 -1.37 4.72 11.60
CA THR A 128 -2.53 4.11 12.27
C THR A 128 -3.74 5.05 12.34
N ARG A 129 -3.48 6.37 12.19
CA ARG A 129 -4.46 7.47 12.20
C ARG A 129 -4.89 7.91 10.79
N GLY A 130 -4.49 7.15 9.76
CA GLY A 130 -4.81 7.38 8.37
C GLY A 130 -3.91 8.40 7.67
N TYR A 131 -4.35 8.83 6.50
CA TYR A 131 -3.66 9.82 5.67
C TYR A 131 -4.60 11.00 5.41
N PRO A 132 -4.34 12.22 5.96
CA PRO A 132 -5.21 13.37 5.80
C PRO A 132 -5.29 13.81 4.34
N PHE A 133 -6.50 13.95 3.83
CA PHE A 133 -6.75 14.44 2.47
C PHE A 133 -7.28 15.87 2.49
N ASP A 134 -6.35 16.80 2.31
CA ASP A 134 -6.66 18.24 2.19
C ASP A 134 -6.71 18.63 0.73
N GLY A 135 -7.68 19.46 0.37
CA GLY A 135 -7.87 19.89 -1.00
C GLY A 135 -8.78 21.10 -1.14
N LYS A 136 -9.16 21.41 -2.37
CA LYS A 136 -10.02 22.54 -2.76
C LYS A 136 -11.15 22.05 -3.66
N LEU A 137 -12.33 22.67 -3.57
CA LEU A 137 -13.43 22.42 -4.49
C LEU A 137 -13.42 23.35 -5.71
N ASN A 138 -12.74 24.50 -5.61
CA ASN A 138 -12.46 25.44 -6.71
C ASN A 138 -11.17 26.23 -6.44
N GLU A 139 -10.69 26.96 -7.44
CA GLU A 139 -9.43 27.70 -7.39
C GLU A 139 -9.37 28.79 -6.29
N ASN A 140 -10.52 29.28 -5.83
CA ASN A 140 -10.60 30.36 -4.83
C ASN A 140 -10.72 29.83 -3.39
N ASP A 141 -10.92 28.52 -3.21
CA ASP A 141 -11.02 27.92 -1.89
C ASP A 141 -9.66 27.84 -1.20
N GLU A 142 -9.63 28.01 0.12
CA GLU A 142 -8.49 27.61 0.92
C GLU A 142 -8.47 26.07 1.09
N PRO A 143 -7.28 25.43 1.09
CA PRO A 143 -7.17 24.00 1.34
C PRO A 143 -7.73 23.64 2.72
N ARG A 144 -8.54 22.60 2.78
CA ARG A 144 -9.06 22.03 4.03
C ARG A 144 -9.20 20.52 3.93
N ARG A 145 -9.19 19.85 5.05
CA ARG A 145 -9.48 18.41 5.09
C ARG A 145 -10.93 18.18 4.68
N PHE A 146 -11.15 17.27 3.74
CA PHE A 146 -12.48 16.88 3.28
C PHE A 146 -13.10 15.82 4.21
N ALA A 147 -14.38 16.00 4.51
CA ALA A 147 -15.12 15.04 5.32
C ALA A 147 -15.88 13.99 4.48
N LEU A 148 -16.29 14.38 3.27
CA LEU A 148 -17.17 13.57 2.44
C LEU A 148 -16.42 13.03 1.20
N HIS A 149 -16.74 11.80 0.81
CA HIS A 149 -16.26 11.22 -0.45
C HIS A 149 -16.52 12.11 -1.67
N GLU A 150 -17.74 12.70 -1.76
CA GLU A 150 -18.09 13.59 -2.86
C GLU A 150 -17.24 14.87 -2.94
N GLU A 151 -16.72 15.35 -1.83
CA GLU A 151 -15.76 16.47 -1.82
C GLU A 151 -14.42 16.01 -2.41
N ILE A 152 -13.92 14.86 -1.98
CA ILE A 152 -12.67 14.26 -2.48
C ILE A 152 -12.76 14.00 -3.98
N LYS A 153 -13.89 13.46 -4.46
CA LYS A 153 -14.12 13.23 -5.88
C LYS A 153 -14.08 14.51 -6.72
N ARG A 154 -14.44 15.65 -6.12
CA ARG A 154 -14.49 16.97 -6.78
C ARG A 154 -13.27 17.83 -6.50
N ASP A 155 -12.27 17.30 -5.79
CA ASP A 155 -11.05 18.04 -5.49
C ASP A 155 -10.27 18.40 -6.77
N VAL A 156 -10.03 19.70 -6.95
CA VAL A 156 -9.35 20.25 -8.13
C VAL A 156 -7.81 20.20 -8.02
N THR A 157 -7.29 19.82 -6.85
CA THR A 157 -5.83 19.85 -6.59
C THR A 157 -5.15 18.50 -6.80
N LYS A 158 -5.82 17.39 -6.47
CA LYS A 158 -5.24 16.05 -6.51
C LYS A 158 -6.12 15.08 -7.33
N THR A 159 -7.41 14.90 -6.95
CA THR A 159 -8.26 13.87 -7.54
C THR A 159 -8.57 14.14 -9.00
N ILE A 160 -9.10 15.32 -9.35
CA ILE A 160 -9.46 15.65 -10.74
C ILE A 160 -8.25 15.64 -11.68
N PRO A 161 -7.08 16.22 -11.35
CA PRO A 161 -5.92 16.16 -12.24
C PRO A 161 -5.46 14.72 -12.54
N VAL A 162 -5.38 13.86 -11.53
CA VAL A 162 -4.96 12.46 -11.71
C VAL A 162 -6.01 11.67 -12.48
N GLN A 163 -7.30 11.81 -12.13
CA GLN A 163 -8.39 11.14 -12.85
C GLN A 163 -8.42 11.57 -14.31
N THR A 164 -8.26 12.86 -14.58
CA THR A 164 -8.18 13.38 -15.96
C THR A 164 -6.99 12.78 -16.71
N ALA A 165 -5.84 12.65 -16.05
CA ALA A 165 -4.67 12.02 -16.68
C ALA A 165 -4.93 10.54 -17.00
N TYR A 166 -5.65 9.81 -16.16
CA TYR A 166 -6.08 8.43 -16.45
C TYR A 166 -7.02 8.37 -17.65
N ASP A 167 -8.06 9.19 -17.67
CA ASP A 167 -9.11 9.19 -18.69
C ASP A 167 -8.58 9.62 -20.07
N THR A 168 -7.63 10.55 -20.09
CA THR A 168 -7.06 11.11 -21.33
C THR A 168 -5.75 10.44 -21.76
N ASN A 169 -5.30 9.40 -21.05
CA ASN A 169 -4.00 8.77 -21.29
C ASN A 169 -2.81 9.76 -21.23
N ASN A 170 -2.87 10.73 -20.33
CA ASN A 170 -1.80 11.73 -20.17
C ASN A 170 -0.67 11.17 -19.30
N THR A 171 0.16 10.31 -19.89
CA THR A 171 1.30 9.66 -19.22
C THR A 171 2.35 10.64 -18.73
N GLU A 172 2.55 11.75 -19.44
CA GLU A 172 3.52 12.78 -19.07
C GLU A 172 3.11 13.50 -17.78
N LEU A 173 1.81 13.78 -17.60
CA LEU A 173 1.32 14.36 -16.34
C LEU A 173 1.49 13.37 -15.18
N LEU A 174 1.23 12.09 -15.39
CA LEU A 174 1.43 11.06 -14.36
C LEU A 174 2.91 10.96 -13.97
N LYS A 175 3.82 10.95 -14.94
CA LYS A 175 5.26 10.98 -14.66
C LYS A 175 5.68 12.25 -13.92
N LEU A 176 5.15 13.40 -14.30
CA LEU A 176 5.43 14.67 -13.63
C LEU A 176 5.03 14.63 -12.15
N ILE A 177 3.82 14.14 -11.86
CA ILE A 177 3.31 13.99 -10.49
C ILE A 177 4.20 13.02 -9.69
N TRP A 178 4.54 11.87 -10.26
CA TRP A 178 5.35 10.86 -9.58
C TRP A 178 6.79 11.32 -9.36
N ASN A 179 7.40 12.01 -10.32
CA ASN A 179 8.74 12.59 -10.15
C ASN A 179 8.78 13.67 -9.07
N ALA A 180 7.66 14.35 -8.83
CA ALA A 180 7.61 15.39 -7.80
C ALA A 180 7.57 14.83 -6.36
N VAL A 181 7.03 13.62 -6.15
CA VAL A 181 6.77 13.11 -4.78
C VAL A 181 7.20 11.66 -4.54
N ILE A 182 7.26 10.80 -5.57
CA ILE A 182 7.60 9.37 -5.44
C ILE A 182 9.02 9.10 -5.94
N TYR A 183 9.30 9.38 -7.20
CA TYR A 183 10.59 9.14 -7.85
C TYR A 183 11.47 10.39 -7.85
N THR A 184 11.63 10.99 -6.68
CA THR A 184 12.29 12.29 -6.50
C THR A 184 13.79 12.27 -6.76
N HIS A 185 14.42 11.10 -6.68
CA HIS A 185 15.85 10.89 -6.83
C HIS A 185 16.18 9.86 -7.90
N ASN A 186 15.69 8.64 -7.74
CA ASN A 186 15.88 7.57 -8.70
C ASN A 186 14.58 7.29 -9.44
N GLN A 187 14.69 7.10 -10.74
CA GLN A 187 13.55 6.78 -11.62
C GLN A 187 13.75 5.39 -12.22
N PRO A 188 12.67 4.67 -12.53
CA PRO A 188 12.77 3.44 -13.31
C PRO A 188 13.48 3.69 -14.66
N ALA A 189 14.12 2.65 -15.23
CA ALA A 189 14.53 2.69 -16.62
C ALA A 189 13.33 3.04 -17.54
N PRO A 190 13.51 3.73 -18.66
CA PRO A 190 12.42 4.28 -19.44
C PRO A 190 11.31 3.29 -19.78
N GLU A 191 11.66 2.07 -20.22
CA GLU A 191 10.69 1.03 -20.59
C GLU A 191 9.90 0.53 -19.38
N LEU A 192 10.57 0.40 -18.23
CA LEU A 192 9.92 0.01 -16.98
C LEU A 192 9.01 1.12 -16.46
N TYR A 193 9.44 2.38 -16.58
CA TYR A 193 8.63 3.52 -16.17
C TYR A 193 7.36 3.63 -17.02
N ASP A 194 7.47 3.46 -18.34
CA ASP A 194 6.31 3.44 -19.24
C ASP A 194 5.34 2.32 -18.84
N ALA A 195 5.85 1.12 -18.52
CA ALA A 195 5.04 0.02 -18.06
C ALA A 195 4.33 0.33 -16.73
N TYR A 196 5.01 0.96 -15.78
CA TYR A 196 4.42 1.38 -14.50
C TYR A 196 3.35 2.45 -14.69
N VAL A 197 3.57 3.45 -15.56
CA VAL A 197 2.57 4.48 -15.83
C VAL A 197 1.33 3.91 -16.50
N GLN A 198 1.48 2.93 -17.40
CA GLN A 198 0.32 2.23 -17.97
C GLN A 198 -0.42 1.42 -16.89
N ASP A 199 0.31 0.82 -15.95
CA ASP A 199 -0.28 0.09 -14.83
C ASP A 199 -1.06 1.01 -13.88
N MET A 200 -0.54 2.20 -13.56
CA MET A 200 -1.25 3.21 -12.75
C MET A 200 -2.66 3.51 -13.28
N ARG A 201 -2.81 3.55 -14.61
CA ARG A 201 -4.08 3.84 -15.29
C ARG A 201 -5.12 2.73 -15.19
N THR A 202 -4.73 1.57 -14.68
CA THR A 202 -5.69 0.48 -14.41
C THR A 202 -6.55 0.75 -13.18
N GLN A 203 -6.19 1.73 -12.34
CA GLN A 203 -6.95 2.11 -11.17
C GLN A 203 -8.31 2.72 -11.53
N ARG A 204 -9.39 2.27 -10.86
CA ARG A 204 -10.78 2.67 -11.11
C ARG A 204 -11.48 3.27 -9.88
N ASN A 205 -10.75 3.44 -8.78
CA ASN A 205 -11.28 3.79 -7.45
C ASN A 205 -10.46 4.90 -6.76
N LEU A 206 -9.91 5.85 -7.52
CA LEU A 206 -8.99 6.85 -6.98
C LEU A 206 -9.60 7.67 -5.83
N ALA A 207 -10.82 8.17 -6.00
CA ALA A 207 -11.50 8.98 -4.98
C ALA A 207 -11.88 8.14 -3.74
N GLU A 208 -12.29 6.90 -3.96
CA GLU A 208 -12.63 5.94 -2.92
C GLU A 208 -11.42 5.59 -2.06
N VAL A 209 -10.25 5.40 -2.68
CA VAL A 209 -8.99 5.15 -1.96
C VAL A 209 -8.58 6.36 -1.13
N HIS A 210 -8.64 7.56 -1.69
CA HIS A 210 -8.38 8.79 -0.92
C HIS A 210 -9.33 8.95 0.26
N HIS A 211 -10.61 8.62 0.08
CA HIS A 211 -11.60 8.65 1.15
C HIS A 211 -11.29 7.60 2.23
N SER A 212 -10.97 6.38 1.81
CA SER A 212 -10.64 5.26 2.71
C SER A 212 -9.42 5.57 3.57
N ASN A 213 -8.36 6.13 2.97
CA ASN A 213 -7.15 6.56 3.67
C ASN A 213 -7.43 7.71 4.64
N ASN A 214 -8.25 8.68 4.21
CA ASN A 214 -8.59 9.87 5.00
C ASN A 214 -9.45 9.53 6.24
N THR A 215 -10.26 8.48 6.17
CA THR A 215 -11.12 8.01 7.27
C THR A 215 -10.56 6.84 8.05
N PHE A 216 -9.44 6.24 7.62
CA PHE A 216 -8.78 5.16 8.35
C PHE A 216 -8.28 5.64 9.70
N ASN A 217 -8.63 4.92 10.78
CA ASN A 217 -8.14 5.22 12.12
C ASN A 217 -8.32 4.01 13.05
N ILE A 218 -7.26 3.24 13.22
CA ILE A 218 -7.22 2.10 14.16
C ILE A 218 -6.56 2.44 15.50
N SER A 219 -6.14 3.70 15.69
CA SER A 219 -5.53 4.18 16.92
C SER A 219 -6.56 4.40 18.06
N HIS A 220 -6.10 4.95 19.16
CA HIS A 220 -6.95 5.43 20.26
C HIS A 220 -7.27 6.93 20.18
N HIS A 221 -6.76 7.61 19.17
CA HIS A 221 -6.86 9.07 19.06
C HIS A 221 -7.85 9.49 17.98
N HIS A 222 -8.53 10.61 18.20
CA HIS A 222 -9.26 11.28 17.12
C HIS A 222 -8.27 11.83 16.09
N ASN A 223 -8.45 11.49 14.81
CA ASN A 223 -7.49 11.88 13.75
C ASN A 223 -7.79 13.23 13.07
N GLY A 224 -8.67 14.04 13.66
CA GLY A 224 -9.15 15.30 13.08
C GLY A 224 -10.43 15.13 12.23
N LEU A 225 -10.85 13.91 11.92
CA LEU A 225 -12.06 13.61 11.15
C LEU A 225 -12.93 12.55 11.83
N VAL A 226 -12.33 11.47 12.30
CA VAL A 226 -13.03 10.34 12.93
C VAL A 226 -12.33 9.91 14.21
N GLU A 227 -13.09 9.32 15.13
CA GLU A 227 -12.57 8.69 16.34
C GLU A 227 -11.75 7.44 15.99
N GLY A 228 -10.72 7.18 16.76
CA GLY A 228 -9.99 5.92 16.69
C GLY A 228 -10.80 4.78 17.27
N ASN A 229 -10.67 3.59 16.70
CA ASN A 229 -11.40 2.40 17.14
C ASN A 229 -10.58 1.45 18.03
N GLY A 230 -9.31 1.76 18.30
CA GLY A 230 -8.43 1.00 19.18
C GLY A 230 -7.93 -0.33 18.61
N LYS A 231 -8.23 -0.69 17.38
CA LYS A 231 -7.83 -1.97 16.77
C LYS A 231 -6.31 -2.16 16.63
N VAL A 232 -5.52 -1.12 16.79
CA VAL A 232 -4.05 -1.23 16.86
C VAL A 232 -3.59 -2.20 17.96
N ASP A 233 -4.39 -2.37 19.03
CA ASP A 233 -4.08 -3.31 20.11
C ASP A 233 -4.21 -4.78 19.67
N ASP A 234 -5.07 -5.06 18.68
CA ASP A 234 -5.29 -6.40 18.12
C ASP A 234 -4.13 -6.87 17.21
N ILE A 235 -3.21 -5.96 16.84
CA ILE A 235 -1.97 -6.32 16.15
C ILE A 235 -1.02 -6.95 17.20
N THR A 236 -0.96 -8.28 17.22
CA THR A 236 -0.18 -9.05 18.21
C THR A 236 1.09 -9.67 17.65
N VAL A 237 1.33 -9.56 16.35
CA VAL A 237 2.54 -10.06 15.69
C VAL A 237 3.68 -9.04 15.74
N PRO A 238 4.95 -9.46 15.61
CA PRO A 238 6.07 -8.53 15.46
C PRO A 238 5.89 -7.64 14.23
N VAL A 239 6.23 -6.34 14.36
CA VAL A 239 6.08 -5.34 13.31
C VAL A 239 7.43 -4.73 12.96
N LEU A 240 7.74 -4.63 11.66
CA LEU A 240 8.83 -3.84 11.13
C LEU A 240 8.27 -2.61 10.41
N VAL A 241 8.70 -1.43 10.82
CA VAL A 241 8.40 -0.16 10.14
C VAL A 241 9.62 0.28 9.37
N LEU A 242 9.47 0.47 8.06
CA LEU A 242 10.49 0.95 7.12
C LEU A 242 10.05 2.29 6.53
N SER A 243 10.81 3.35 6.74
CA SER A 243 10.54 4.68 6.17
C SER A 243 11.80 5.24 5.55
N GLY A 244 11.67 5.88 4.40
CA GLY A 244 12.76 6.61 3.77
C GLY A 244 13.04 7.93 4.50
N ASP A 245 14.33 8.32 4.61
CA ASP A 245 14.75 9.58 5.25
C ASP A 245 14.39 10.84 4.44
N ARG A 246 13.82 10.66 3.24
CA ARG A 246 13.41 11.73 2.31
C ARG A 246 12.02 11.49 1.74
N ASP A 247 11.15 10.82 2.47
CA ASP A 247 9.77 10.57 2.03
C ASP A 247 8.93 11.85 2.13
N PHE A 248 8.43 12.36 0.99
CA PHE A 248 7.56 13.53 0.91
C PHE A 248 6.07 13.19 0.95
N VAL A 249 5.73 11.91 0.91
CA VAL A 249 4.34 11.43 0.95
C VAL A 249 3.96 11.02 2.36
N VAL A 250 4.69 10.06 2.93
CA VAL A 250 4.51 9.67 4.33
C VAL A 250 5.57 10.39 5.17
N THR A 251 5.13 11.39 5.90
CA THR A 251 6.02 12.25 6.67
C THR A 251 6.60 11.54 7.90
N GLY A 252 7.70 12.08 8.44
CA GLY A 252 8.27 11.60 9.70
C GLY A 252 7.29 11.66 10.88
N ASP A 253 6.36 12.63 10.88
CA ASP A 253 5.31 12.72 11.91
C ASP A 253 4.32 11.55 11.81
N MET A 254 3.92 11.15 10.60
CA MET A 254 3.08 9.95 10.40
C MET A 254 3.80 8.67 10.83
N THR A 255 5.09 8.56 10.53
CA THR A 255 5.91 7.43 10.99
C THR A 255 6.01 7.41 12.53
N LYS A 256 6.12 8.58 13.15
CA LYS A 256 6.15 8.71 14.61
C LYS A 256 4.82 8.30 15.25
N GLU A 257 3.69 8.74 14.72
CA GLU A 257 2.36 8.31 15.16
C GLU A 257 2.22 6.79 15.08
N LEU A 258 2.65 6.19 13.98
CA LEU A 258 2.65 4.75 13.76
C LEU A 258 3.45 4.00 14.84
N LEU A 259 4.65 4.50 15.17
CA LEU A 259 5.51 3.91 16.19
C LEU A 259 4.96 4.10 17.60
N GLU A 260 4.37 5.27 17.90
CA GLU A 260 3.71 5.55 19.19
C GLU A 260 2.55 4.59 19.43
N ASP A 261 1.68 4.40 18.44
CA ASP A 261 0.48 3.58 18.57
C ASP A 261 0.80 2.08 18.58
N LEU A 262 1.82 1.62 17.84
CA LEU A 262 2.27 0.21 17.84
C LEU A 262 3.11 -0.15 19.08
N GLY A 263 3.82 0.82 19.67
CA GLY A 263 4.62 0.62 20.88
C GLY A 263 5.75 -0.40 20.68
N GLU A 264 6.01 -1.19 21.72
CA GLU A 264 7.11 -2.16 21.77
C GLU A 264 7.04 -3.28 20.72
N LYS A 265 5.90 -3.47 20.06
CA LYS A 265 5.72 -4.44 18.98
C LYS A 265 6.47 -4.03 17.70
N ALA A 266 6.76 -2.73 17.54
CA ALA A 266 7.34 -2.16 16.34
C ALA A 266 8.86 -1.96 16.46
N ARG A 267 9.59 -2.56 15.51
CA ARG A 267 10.98 -2.22 15.23
C ARG A 267 11.02 -1.23 14.07
N PHE A 268 11.78 -0.14 14.21
CA PHE A 268 11.95 0.86 13.16
C PHE A 268 13.31 0.79 12.50
N ILE A 269 13.35 0.86 11.17
CA ILE A 269 14.57 1.07 10.38
C ILE A 269 14.32 2.23 9.41
N GLU A 270 15.11 3.28 9.55
CA GLU A 270 15.15 4.38 8.59
C GLU A 270 16.03 4.00 7.40
N LEU A 271 15.44 3.94 6.21
CA LEU A 271 16.14 3.64 4.97
C LEU A 271 16.85 4.91 4.46
N LYS A 272 18.17 4.84 4.37
CA LYS A 272 19.01 5.98 4.00
C LYS A 272 18.96 6.26 2.50
N ASN A 273 18.93 7.56 2.17
CA ASN A 273 18.80 8.04 0.80
C ASN A 273 17.57 7.50 0.06
N CYS A 274 16.48 7.21 0.77
CA CYS A 274 15.24 6.73 0.21
C CYS A 274 14.09 7.73 0.40
N GLY A 275 13.26 7.88 -0.62
CA GLY A 275 11.97 8.57 -0.56
C GLY A 275 10.82 7.57 -0.35
N HIS A 276 9.67 7.88 -0.96
CA HIS A 276 8.45 7.05 -0.84
C HIS A 276 8.55 5.68 -1.55
N SER A 277 9.51 5.53 -2.47
CA SER A 277 9.73 4.26 -3.18
C SER A 277 11.15 3.72 -2.97
N PRO A 278 11.45 3.13 -1.80
CA PRO A 278 12.73 2.44 -1.58
C PRO A 278 13.00 1.31 -2.58
N LEU A 279 11.93 0.80 -3.24
CA LEU A 279 12.03 -0.16 -4.33
C LEU A 279 12.87 0.37 -5.51
N MET A 280 12.85 1.69 -5.73
CA MET A 280 13.61 2.36 -6.79
C MET A 280 14.87 3.04 -6.25
N ASP A 281 14.82 3.55 -5.03
CA ASP A 281 15.92 4.33 -4.47
C ASP A 281 17.08 3.45 -4.00
N ASP A 282 16.80 2.37 -3.25
CA ASP A 282 17.81 1.42 -2.78
C ASP A 282 17.19 0.04 -2.51
N LEU A 283 16.96 -0.70 -3.60
CA LEU A 283 16.39 -2.05 -3.51
C LEU A 283 17.24 -3.02 -2.65
N PRO A 284 18.58 -3.04 -2.73
CA PRO A 284 19.40 -3.89 -1.85
C PRO A 284 19.19 -3.61 -0.37
N GLN A 285 19.10 -2.33 0.03
CA GLN A 285 18.83 -1.95 1.43
C GLN A 285 17.45 -2.42 1.88
N LEU A 286 16.43 -2.23 1.04
CA LEU A 286 15.07 -2.69 1.29
C LEU A 286 14.99 -4.22 1.44
N VAL A 287 15.52 -4.96 0.46
CA VAL A 287 15.52 -6.43 0.45
C VAL A 287 16.23 -6.98 1.67
N ASN A 288 17.39 -6.40 2.05
CA ASN A 288 18.11 -6.81 3.24
C ASN A 288 17.32 -6.58 4.53
N ALA A 289 16.67 -5.43 4.68
CA ALA A 289 15.85 -5.13 5.86
C ALA A 289 14.66 -6.11 6.00
N ILE A 290 13.94 -6.38 4.89
CA ILE A 290 12.85 -7.34 4.84
C ILE A 290 13.35 -8.74 5.20
N THR A 291 14.43 -9.20 4.58
CA THR A 291 15.01 -10.53 4.78
C THR A 291 15.43 -10.75 6.23
N GLN A 292 16.20 -9.80 6.79
CA GLN A 292 16.69 -9.90 8.18
C GLN A 292 15.51 -9.97 9.17
N PHE A 293 14.42 -9.26 8.93
CA PHE A 293 13.27 -9.30 9.81
C PHE A 293 12.47 -10.60 9.66
N ILE A 294 12.24 -11.07 8.44
CA ILE A 294 11.50 -12.32 8.22
C ILE A 294 12.27 -13.51 8.81
N ASP A 295 13.60 -13.53 8.69
CA ASP A 295 14.44 -14.62 9.17
C ASP A 295 14.76 -14.57 10.68
N SER A 296 14.42 -13.47 11.35
CA SER A 296 14.66 -13.37 12.80
C SER A 296 13.68 -14.22 13.60
N ASP A 297 14.13 -14.72 14.76
CA ASP A 297 13.32 -15.50 15.70
C ASP A 297 12.44 -14.62 16.63
N VAL A 298 12.09 -13.41 16.19
CA VAL A 298 11.31 -12.43 16.97
C VAL A 298 9.83 -12.76 16.93
#